data_5cca82bd17fbaf0bf8eb10269adee58c
#
_entry.id   5cca82bd17fbaf0bf8eb10269adee58c
#
_cell.length_a   1.000
_cell.length_b   1.000
_cell.length_c   1.000
_cell.angle_alpha   90.00
_cell.angle_beta   90.00
_cell.angle_gamma   90.00
#
_symmetry.space_group_name_H-M   'P 1'
#
loop_
_entity.id
_entity.type
_entity.pdbx_description
1 polymer ?
#
loop_
_entity_poly.entity_id
_entity_poly.type
_entity_poly.pdbx_seq_one_letter_code
_entity_poly.pdbx_strand_id
1 'polypeptide(L)'
;MFREFSQNSDAPVTRFEQMLKTNQVYFFDAVEFETIIQYYIDTGEINLAKKALQMGINQHPFHIDLLLLKSELLIFDDAHKEASQLLDTIEEMEPSNQEVYIQKAAIYSKNKKHQAAISFLFKGLEQADDPQEIWSLLAMEYMVLENYTEAKNYFRLCIEEDPDDYQILYNLLFCLDYLKENREAIEVLNIVLETNPYNEIAWLESGKQYLNLNQKEEALSAFDFAIISEDTFVGAYIEKAKLLESMGRINQAIENYEIATRLEDPSAYLYIRIAVCHQHLGNDQMALQYFKKGINEDPSYEKAWTGIVDFYIERQNPIKALYYCEKGLQINENYVSYWKRNALLNKTLGKYEEAEIAFQSTIELGNYELSVWMEWLDTLVFLHEWEKGYTIGQQAKEFYPEELSLDYKIAGCFYKLGKSIEMEYFLQNVNKKLDHLPQTVLDQFPQLIQLLQQ
;
A
#
# COMPACT_ATOMS: atom_id res chain seq x y z
N MET A 1 -10.95 23.65 -6.41
CA MET A 1 -11.60 24.89 -6.90
C MET A 1 -12.39 25.46 -5.73
N PHE A 2 -11.90 26.52 -5.11
CA PHE A 2 -12.65 27.21 -4.06
C PHE A 2 -13.92 27.78 -4.70
N ARG A 3 -15.10 27.30 -4.28
CA ARG A 3 -16.36 27.96 -4.63
C ARG A 3 -16.22 29.41 -4.19
N GLU A 4 -16.37 30.35 -5.12
CA GLU A 4 -16.62 31.74 -4.80
C GLU A 4 -17.89 31.79 -3.95
N PHE A 5 -17.73 31.93 -2.63
CA PHE A 5 -18.82 32.25 -1.73
C PHE A 5 -19.42 33.57 -2.22
N SER A 6 -20.62 33.51 -2.75
CA SER A 6 -21.35 34.67 -3.21
C SER A 6 -21.52 35.64 -2.03
N GLN A 7 -21.25 36.90 -2.25
CA GLN A 7 -21.35 38.01 -1.26
C GLN A 7 -22.71 38.12 -0.51
N ASN A 8 -23.68 37.24 -0.83
CA ASN A 8 -25.00 37.20 -0.16
C ASN A 8 -25.06 36.20 1.02
N SER A 9 -24.16 35.27 1.17
CA SER A 9 -24.18 34.26 2.27
C SER A 9 -23.66 34.83 3.62
N ASP A 10 -22.81 35.85 3.58
CA ASP A 10 -22.20 36.42 4.81
C ASP A 10 -23.12 37.32 5.61
N ALA A 11 -24.23 37.76 5.02
CA ALA A 11 -25.14 38.70 5.69
C ALA A 11 -25.86 38.10 6.93
N PRO A 12 -26.40 36.87 6.90
CA PRO A 12 -27.02 36.26 8.08
C PRO A 12 -25.98 35.96 9.18
N VAL A 13 -24.80 35.47 8.83
CA VAL A 13 -23.71 35.16 9.79
C VAL A 13 -23.25 36.45 10.48
N THR A 14 -22.97 37.51 9.72
CA THR A 14 -22.56 38.82 10.26
C THR A 14 -23.61 39.40 11.21
N ARG A 15 -24.90 39.29 10.85
CA ARG A 15 -26.01 39.73 11.72
C ARG A 15 -26.07 38.91 13.01
N PHE A 16 -25.85 37.59 12.91
CA PHE A 16 -25.85 36.69 14.05
C PHE A 16 -24.67 37.01 15.00
N GLU A 17 -23.48 37.27 14.48
CA GLU A 17 -22.32 37.68 15.28
C GLU A 17 -22.56 39.03 15.97
N GLN A 18 -23.19 40.01 15.28
CA GLN A 18 -23.57 41.29 15.89
C GLN A 18 -24.55 41.08 17.02
N MET A 19 -25.55 40.23 16.85
CA MET A 19 -26.52 39.86 17.88
C MET A 19 -25.79 39.28 19.11
N LEU A 20 -24.81 38.38 18.92
CA LEU A 20 -24.03 37.79 20.00
C LEU A 20 -23.19 38.83 20.76
N LYS A 21 -22.66 39.85 20.06
CA LYS A 21 -21.86 40.95 20.66
C LYS A 21 -22.70 41.96 21.40
N THR A 22 -23.92 42.23 20.91
CA THR A 22 -24.79 43.31 21.48
C THR A 22 -25.78 42.80 22.51
N ASN A 23 -25.91 41.49 22.67
CA ASN A 23 -26.90 40.83 23.53
C ASN A 23 -28.36 41.21 23.19
N GLN A 24 -28.63 41.63 21.93
CA GLN A 24 -29.95 41.91 21.41
C GLN A 24 -30.47 40.68 20.70
N VAL A 25 -31.74 40.33 20.88
CA VAL A 25 -32.35 39.19 20.17
C VAL A 25 -32.86 39.67 18.83
N TYR A 26 -32.30 39.14 17.74
CA TYR A 26 -32.81 39.35 16.39
C TYR A 26 -33.68 38.16 15.98
N PHE A 27 -34.64 38.42 15.15
CA PHE A 27 -35.41 37.39 14.48
C PHE A 27 -34.70 37.05 13.17
N PHE A 28 -34.53 35.76 12.92
CA PHE A 28 -34.04 35.20 11.66
C PHE A 28 -35.13 34.23 11.16
N ASP A 29 -35.26 34.09 9.84
CA ASP A 29 -36.07 33.00 9.30
C ASP A 29 -35.32 31.66 9.40
N ALA A 30 -36.01 30.56 9.11
CA ALA A 30 -35.44 29.24 9.28
C ALA A 30 -34.25 29.01 8.34
N VAL A 31 -34.35 29.45 7.07
CA VAL A 31 -33.29 29.32 6.06
C VAL A 31 -32.06 30.15 6.45
N GLU A 32 -32.24 31.33 7.06
CA GLU A 32 -31.12 32.11 7.60
C GLU A 32 -30.38 31.33 8.71
N PHE A 33 -31.13 30.65 9.60
CA PHE A 33 -30.52 29.80 10.63
C PHE A 33 -29.79 28.60 10.03
N GLU A 34 -30.35 27.94 9.04
CA GLU A 34 -29.66 26.82 8.31
C GLU A 34 -28.34 27.31 7.75
N THR A 35 -28.32 28.43 7.05
CA THR A 35 -27.08 29.02 6.50
C THR A 35 -26.07 29.35 7.60
N ILE A 36 -26.48 29.89 8.73
CA ILE A 36 -25.62 30.23 9.87
C ILE A 36 -25.05 28.95 10.50
N ILE A 37 -25.87 27.92 10.70
CA ILE A 37 -25.48 26.67 11.33
C ILE A 37 -24.49 25.95 10.43
N GLN A 38 -24.81 25.83 9.13
CA GLN A 38 -23.94 25.19 8.16
C GLN A 38 -22.57 25.88 8.06
N TYR A 39 -22.55 27.21 8.01
CA TYR A 39 -21.31 28.00 8.04
C TYR A 39 -20.42 27.63 9.23
N TYR A 40 -21.00 27.51 10.44
CA TYR A 40 -20.23 27.18 11.63
C TYR A 40 -19.82 25.69 11.68
N ILE A 41 -20.57 24.79 11.07
CA ILE A 41 -20.17 23.40 10.89
C ILE A 41 -18.95 23.33 9.95
N ASP A 42 -19.01 23.98 8.79
CA ASP A 42 -17.97 24.00 7.76
C ASP A 42 -16.65 24.64 8.26
N THR A 43 -16.77 25.67 9.12
CA THR A 43 -15.60 26.32 9.75
C THR A 43 -15.07 25.59 10.99
N GLY A 44 -15.73 24.50 11.43
CA GLY A 44 -15.35 23.73 12.61
C GLY A 44 -15.74 24.37 13.95
N GLU A 45 -16.53 25.45 13.92
CA GLU A 45 -16.97 26.16 15.14
C GLU A 45 -18.24 25.55 15.74
N ILE A 46 -18.21 24.26 16.05
CA ILE A 46 -19.37 23.44 16.47
C ILE A 46 -20.14 24.01 17.64
N ASN A 47 -19.48 24.68 18.57
CA ASN A 47 -20.17 25.34 19.71
C ASN A 47 -21.05 26.50 19.26
N LEU A 48 -20.64 27.25 18.23
CA LEU A 48 -21.47 28.34 17.68
C LEU A 48 -22.59 27.75 16.82
N ALA A 49 -22.35 26.69 16.06
CA ALA A 49 -23.39 25.95 15.36
C ALA A 49 -24.51 25.49 16.31
N LYS A 50 -24.17 24.85 17.44
CA LYS A 50 -25.11 24.40 18.46
C LYS A 50 -25.90 25.58 19.08
N LYS A 51 -25.23 26.71 19.30
CA LYS A 51 -25.91 27.91 19.83
C LYS A 51 -26.88 28.49 18.83
N ALA A 52 -26.48 28.59 17.56
CA ALA A 52 -27.35 29.04 16.48
C ALA A 52 -28.57 28.11 16.32
N LEU A 53 -28.32 26.81 16.31
CA LEU A 53 -29.36 25.77 16.24
C LEU A 53 -30.37 25.88 17.40
N GLN A 54 -29.90 26.04 18.65
CA GLN A 54 -30.78 26.18 19.80
C GLN A 54 -31.68 27.42 19.64
N MET A 55 -31.15 28.52 19.12
CA MET A 55 -31.92 29.75 18.87
C MET A 55 -32.90 29.55 17.70
N GLY A 56 -32.47 28.87 16.65
CA GLY A 56 -33.29 28.53 15.49
C GLY A 56 -34.50 27.69 15.89
N ILE A 57 -34.31 26.64 16.65
CA ILE A 57 -35.38 25.77 17.14
C ILE A 57 -36.34 26.53 18.09
N ASN A 58 -35.84 27.46 18.90
CA ASN A 58 -36.70 28.27 19.75
C ASN A 58 -37.62 29.21 18.96
N GLN A 59 -37.16 29.68 17.77
CA GLN A 59 -37.98 30.56 16.90
C GLN A 59 -38.84 29.73 15.93
N HIS A 60 -38.36 28.55 15.52
CA HIS A 60 -39.00 27.66 14.52
C HIS A 60 -39.03 26.21 15.00
N PRO A 61 -39.84 25.86 16.02
CA PRO A 61 -39.76 24.59 16.74
C PRO A 61 -40.15 23.35 15.91
N PHE A 62 -40.83 23.52 14.79
CA PHE A 62 -41.32 22.42 13.92
C PHE A 62 -40.70 22.46 12.52
N HIS A 63 -39.64 23.24 12.30
CA HIS A 63 -38.99 23.31 11.02
C HIS A 63 -38.11 22.06 10.85
N ILE A 64 -38.41 21.26 9.85
CA ILE A 64 -37.81 19.92 9.64
C ILE A 64 -36.30 20.02 9.46
N ASP A 65 -35.80 20.92 8.59
CA ASP A 65 -34.38 21.05 8.32
C ASP A 65 -33.56 21.44 9.55
N LEU A 66 -34.10 22.31 10.43
CA LEU A 66 -33.45 22.60 11.71
C LEU A 66 -33.44 21.40 12.66
N LEU A 67 -34.47 20.53 12.61
CA LEU A 67 -34.51 19.30 13.39
C LEU A 67 -33.54 18.25 12.84
N LEU A 68 -33.36 18.17 11.52
CA LEU A 68 -32.37 17.34 10.86
C LEU A 68 -30.94 17.78 11.21
N LEU A 69 -30.65 19.09 11.17
CA LEU A 69 -29.37 19.64 11.64
C LEU A 69 -29.12 19.35 13.14
N LYS A 70 -30.17 19.33 13.95
CA LYS A 70 -30.06 18.90 15.35
C LYS A 70 -29.70 17.43 15.47
N SER A 71 -30.31 16.59 14.67
CA SER A 71 -29.99 15.16 14.65
C SER A 71 -28.54 14.90 14.20
N GLU A 72 -28.09 15.62 13.19
CA GLU A 72 -26.70 15.54 12.70
C GLU A 72 -25.68 15.90 13.79
N LEU A 73 -25.91 17.03 14.50
CA LEU A 73 -25.05 17.43 15.63
C LEU A 73 -25.10 16.44 16.81
N LEU A 74 -26.26 15.79 17.06
CA LEU A 74 -26.37 14.73 18.05
C LEU A 74 -25.58 13.46 17.61
N ILE A 75 -25.61 13.12 16.33
CA ILE A 75 -24.82 12.01 15.75
C ILE A 75 -23.32 12.33 15.83
N PHE A 76 -22.95 13.58 15.61
CA PHE A 76 -21.57 14.04 15.77
C PHE A 76 -21.07 13.88 17.22
N ASP A 77 -21.94 14.19 18.20
CA ASP A 77 -21.65 14.07 19.64
C ASP A 77 -21.80 12.63 20.18
N ASP A 78 -21.99 11.62 19.32
CA ASP A 78 -22.26 10.22 19.69
C ASP A 78 -23.52 10.02 20.55
N ALA A 79 -24.43 10.99 20.59
CA ALA A 79 -25.72 10.91 21.29
C ALA A 79 -26.76 10.14 20.46
N HIS A 80 -26.39 8.95 19.98
CA HIS A 80 -27.14 8.15 18.99
C HIS A 80 -28.57 7.82 19.41
N LYS A 81 -28.83 7.66 20.71
CA LYS A 81 -30.18 7.34 21.21
C LYS A 81 -31.12 8.52 21.06
N GLU A 82 -30.64 9.74 21.39
CA GLU A 82 -31.41 10.97 21.27
C GLU A 82 -31.66 11.35 19.82
N ALA A 83 -30.61 11.19 18.98
CA ALA A 83 -30.72 11.37 17.53
C ALA A 83 -31.77 10.42 16.92
N SER A 84 -31.74 9.11 17.27
CA SER A 84 -32.72 8.15 16.76
C SER A 84 -34.15 8.52 17.14
N GLN A 85 -34.41 8.93 18.39
CA GLN A 85 -35.73 9.37 18.83
C GLN A 85 -36.24 10.62 18.09
N LEU A 86 -35.34 11.57 17.84
CA LEU A 86 -35.67 12.75 17.05
C LEU A 86 -35.99 12.39 15.60
N LEU A 87 -35.18 11.52 14.97
CA LEU A 87 -35.41 11.05 13.62
C LEU A 87 -36.72 10.25 13.48
N ASP A 88 -37.10 9.45 14.50
CA ASP A 88 -38.39 8.77 14.51
C ASP A 88 -39.57 9.79 14.53
N THR A 89 -39.42 10.91 15.27
CA THR A 89 -40.41 11.96 15.27
C THR A 89 -40.50 12.69 13.93
N ILE A 90 -39.36 12.94 13.27
CA ILE A 90 -39.31 13.58 11.96
C ILE A 90 -39.94 12.64 10.89
N GLU A 91 -39.66 11.33 10.95
CA GLU A 91 -40.25 10.34 10.04
C GLU A 91 -41.79 10.29 10.15
N GLU A 92 -42.33 10.48 11.37
CA GLU A 92 -43.79 10.58 11.54
C GLU A 92 -44.38 11.88 10.93
N MET A 93 -43.58 12.96 10.90
CA MET A 93 -44.00 14.26 10.33
C MET A 93 -43.88 14.26 8.79
N GLU A 94 -42.77 13.73 8.27
CA GLU A 94 -42.43 13.63 6.84
C GLU A 94 -41.89 12.26 6.48
N PRO A 95 -42.76 11.27 6.20
CA PRO A 95 -42.31 9.90 5.89
C PRO A 95 -41.53 9.76 4.60
N SER A 96 -41.62 10.72 3.68
CA SER A 96 -40.89 10.74 2.40
C SER A 96 -39.58 11.51 2.43
N ASN A 97 -39.11 11.96 3.57
CA ASN A 97 -37.89 12.72 3.69
C ASN A 97 -36.68 11.74 3.68
N GLN A 98 -35.93 11.75 2.58
CA GLN A 98 -34.78 10.85 2.40
C GLN A 98 -33.69 11.04 3.46
N GLU A 99 -33.46 12.29 3.92
CA GLU A 99 -32.42 12.65 4.87
C GLU A 99 -32.56 11.92 6.21
N VAL A 100 -33.81 11.66 6.63
CA VAL A 100 -34.09 10.86 7.84
C VAL A 100 -33.48 9.47 7.75
N TYR A 101 -33.58 8.81 6.58
CA TYR A 101 -33.04 7.48 6.36
C TYR A 101 -31.52 7.50 6.23
N ILE A 102 -30.94 8.54 5.62
CA ILE A 102 -29.48 8.76 5.54
C ILE A 102 -28.91 8.88 6.95
N GLN A 103 -29.49 9.73 7.80
CA GLN A 103 -28.99 9.92 9.15
C GLN A 103 -29.23 8.70 10.06
N LYS A 104 -30.33 7.98 9.89
CA LYS A 104 -30.52 6.67 10.55
C LYS A 104 -29.44 5.68 10.12
N ALA A 105 -29.13 5.60 8.84
CA ALA A 105 -28.05 4.74 8.33
C ALA A 105 -26.71 5.14 8.95
N ALA A 106 -26.40 6.43 9.05
CA ALA A 106 -25.17 6.92 9.67
C ALA A 106 -25.03 6.49 11.14
N ILE A 107 -26.13 6.50 11.91
CA ILE A 107 -26.14 5.98 13.30
C ILE A 107 -25.79 4.49 13.32
N TYR A 108 -26.38 3.68 12.42
CA TYR A 108 -26.10 2.25 12.37
C TYR A 108 -24.69 1.96 11.90
N SER A 109 -24.16 2.70 10.92
CA SER A 109 -22.78 2.59 10.43
C SER A 109 -21.77 2.87 11.53
N LYS A 110 -21.92 4.01 12.26
CA LYS A 110 -21.07 4.32 13.42
C LYS A 110 -21.09 3.24 14.51
N ASN A 111 -22.22 2.55 14.67
CA ASN A 111 -22.35 1.41 15.57
C ASN A 111 -21.87 0.07 14.96
N LYS A 112 -21.17 0.10 13.81
CA LYS A 112 -20.66 -1.07 13.08
C LYS A 112 -21.76 -2.06 12.64
N LYS A 113 -22.97 -1.60 12.46
CA LYS A 113 -24.13 -2.40 12.01
C LYS A 113 -24.41 -2.11 10.53
N HIS A 114 -23.41 -2.33 9.69
CA HIS A 114 -23.40 -1.96 8.27
C HIS A 114 -24.58 -2.53 7.47
N GLN A 115 -24.98 -3.79 7.73
CA GLN A 115 -26.14 -4.38 7.06
C GLN A 115 -27.46 -3.67 7.40
N ALA A 116 -27.59 -3.15 8.63
CA ALA A 116 -28.76 -2.35 9.01
C ALA A 116 -28.68 -0.95 8.38
N ALA A 117 -27.50 -0.35 8.30
CA ALA A 117 -27.28 0.91 7.59
C ALA A 117 -27.74 0.79 6.13
N ILE A 118 -27.29 -0.25 5.42
CA ILE A 118 -27.70 -0.55 4.04
C ILE A 118 -29.23 -0.63 3.93
N SER A 119 -29.90 -1.30 4.88
CA SER A 119 -31.38 -1.42 4.83
C SER A 119 -32.11 -0.07 4.98
N PHE A 120 -31.55 0.87 5.74
CA PHE A 120 -32.09 2.23 5.83
C PHE A 120 -31.76 3.04 4.57
N LEU A 121 -30.57 2.91 4.01
CA LEU A 121 -30.21 3.56 2.74
C LEU A 121 -31.15 3.13 1.60
N PHE A 122 -31.52 1.86 1.52
CA PHE A 122 -32.51 1.41 0.54
C PHE A 122 -33.89 2.06 0.74
N LYS A 123 -34.32 2.26 1.98
CA LYS A 123 -35.58 2.99 2.24
C LYS A 123 -35.47 4.47 1.81
N GLY A 124 -34.33 5.08 2.05
CA GLY A 124 -34.04 6.43 1.56
C GLY A 124 -34.05 6.49 0.03
N LEU A 125 -33.46 5.49 -0.63
CA LEU A 125 -33.42 5.41 -2.09
C LEU A 125 -34.82 5.33 -2.72
N GLU A 126 -35.79 4.66 -2.07
CA GLU A 126 -37.17 4.63 -2.52
C GLU A 126 -37.87 6.01 -2.48
N GLN A 127 -37.38 6.94 -1.68
CA GLN A 127 -37.92 8.28 -1.49
C GLN A 127 -37.09 9.38 -2.17
N ALA A 128 -35.95 9.00 -2.75
CA ALA A 128 -34.97 9.98 -3.26
C ALA A 128 -35.40 10.53 -4.64
N ASP A 129 -35.42 11.86 -4.76
CA ASP A 129 -35.48 12.55 -6.06
C ASP A 129 -34.08 12.61 -6.71
N ASP A 130 -33.03 12.75 -5.90
CA ASP A 130 -31.63 12.70 -6.28
C ASP A 130 -30.92 11.57 -5.49
N PRO A 131 -30.65 10.43 -6.13
CA PRO A 131 -30.11 9.26 -5.43
C PRO A 131 -28.59 9.23 -5.28
N GLN A 132 -27.84 10.19 -5.84
CA GLN A 132 -26.38 10.16 -5.96
C GLN A 132 -25.67 9.99 -4.60
N GLU A 133 -26.08 10.77 -3.60
CA GLU A 133 -25.54 10.66 -2.25
C GLU A 133 -25.79 9.28 -1.64
N ILE A 134 -26.99 8.75 -1.81
CA ILE A 134 -27.36 7.43 -1.26
C ILE A 134 -26.58 6.31 -1.95
N TRP A 135 -26.35 6.40 -3.27
CA TRP A 135 -25.48 5.44 -3.97
C TRP A 135 -24.06 5.44 -3.43
N SER A 136 -23.50 6.64 -3.20
CA SER A 136 -22.17 6.77 -2.61
C SER A 136 -22.10 6.12 -1.22
N LEU A 137 -23.10 6.37 -0.37
CA LEU A 137 -23.17 5.78 0.97
C LEU A 137 -23.36 4.25 0.92
N LEU A 138 -24.23 3.75 0.03
CA LEU A 138 -24.40 2.29 -0.18
C LEU A 138 -23.09 1.64 -0.61
N ALA A 139 -22.38 2.26 -1.56
CA ALA A 139 -21.11 1.76 -2.02
C ALA A 139 -20.06 1.69 -0.90
N MET A 140 -19.99 2.73 -0.08
CA MET A 140 -19.08 2.78 1.09
C MET A 140 -19.42 1.70 2.12
N GLU A 141 -20.71 1.50 2.43
CA GLU A 141 -21.14 0.43 3.35
C GLU A 141 -20.80 -0.96 2.83
N TYR A 142 -20.99 -1.20 1.50
CA TYR A 142 -20.59 -2.46 0.87
C TYR A 142 -19.07 -2.65 0.85
N MET A 143 -18.27 -1.60 0.66
CA MET A 143 -16.81 -1.67 0.78
C MET A 143 -16.36 -2.11 2.17
N VAL A 144 -16.97 -1.54 3.23
CA VAL A 144 -16.66 -1.92 4.61
C VAL A 144 -17.00 -3.40 4.89
N LEU A 145 -18.03 -3.93 4.22
CA LEU A 145 -18.40 -5.35 4.27
C LEU A 145 -17.57 -6.23 3.32
N GLU A 146 -16.57 -5.68 2.65
CA GLU A 146 -15.74 -6.37 1.64
C GLU A 146 -16.56 -6.93 0.46
N ASN A 147 -17.77 -6.44 0.25
CA ASN A 147 -18.61 -6.80 -0.90
C ASN A 147 -18.33 -5.84 -2.07
N TYR A 148 -17.15 -5.99 -2.66
CA TYR A 148 -16.65 -5.11 -3.72
C TYR A 148 -17.50 -5.18 -5.00
N THR A 149 -18.23 -6.27 -5.22
CA THR A 149 -19.11 -6.42 -6.38
C THR A 149 -20.30 -5.45 -6.31
N GLU A 150 -20.96 -5.36 -5.15
CA GLU A 150 -22.05 -4.38 -4.98
C GLU A 150 -21.51 -2.96 -4.87
N ALA A 151 -20.38 -2.76 -4.16
CA ALA A 151 -19.75 -1.45 -4.03
C ALA A 151 -19.45 -0.83 -5.39
N LYS A 152 -18.82 -1.59 -6.32
CA LYS A 152 -18.51 -1.10 -7.67
C LYS A 152 -19.76 -0.70 -8.45
N ASN A 153 -20.87 -1.45 -8.31
CA ASN A 153 -22.10 -1.16 -9.03
C ASN A 153 -22.64 0.23 -8.65
N TYR A 154 -22.65 0.56 -7.36
CA TYR A 154 -23.11 1.87 -6.89
C TYR A 154 -22.13 2.98 -7.17
N PHE A 155 -20.81 2.78 -7.01
CA PHE A 155 -19.81 3.78 -7.41
C PHE A 155 -19.87 4.07 -8.91
N ARG A 156 -20.14 3.07 -9.74
CA ARG A 156 -20.29 3.27 -11.18
C ARG A 156 -21.46 4.19 -11.50
N LEU A 157 -22.62 4.03 -10.83
CA LEU A 157 -23.75 4.94 -10.97
C LEU A 157 -23.36 6.38 -10.61
N CYS A 158 -22.58 6.59 -9.55
CA CYS A 158 -22.09 7.91 -9.17
C CYS A 158 -21.18 8.52 -10.25
N ILE A 159 -20.27 7.75 -10.84
CA ILE A 159 -19.36 8.22 -11.89
C ILE A 159 -20.10 8.50 -13.22
N GLU A 160 -21.17 7.77 -13.52
CA GLU A 160 -22.02 8.03 -14.69
C GLU A 160 -22.75 9.39 -14.58
N GLU A 161 -23.10 9.82 -13.35
CA GLU A 161 -23.71 11.14 -13.08
C GLU A 161 -22.67 12.27 -12.93
N ASP A 162 -21.58 12.02 -12.20
CA ASP A 162 -20.49 12.99 -12.00
C ASP A 162 -19.11 12.34 -12.27
N PRO A 163 -18.65 12.38 -13.53
CA PRO A 163 -17.35 11.82 -13.92
C PRO A 163 -16.13 12.56 -13.33
N ASP A 164 -16.33 13.76 -12.76
CA ASP A 164 -15.25 14.56 -12.17
C ASP A 164 -15.05 14.30 -10.67
N ASP A 165 -15.85 13.41 -10.04
CA ASP A 165 -15.64 13.00 -8.65
C ASP A 165 -14.47 12.01 -8.53
N TYR A 166 -13.27 12.57 -8.26
CA TYR A 166 -12.05 11.77 -8.09
C TYR A 166 -12.10 10.80 -6.92
N GLN A 167 -12.79 11.14 -5.83
CA GLN A 167 -12.88 10.25 -4.68
C GLN A 167 -13.66 8.98 -5.00
N ILE A 168 -14.78 9.15 -5.68
CA ILE A 168 -15.61 8.04 -6.16
C ILE A 168 -14.85 7.22 -7.22
N LEU A 169 -14.16 7.89 -8.15
CA LEU A 169 -13.35 7.21 -9.17
C LEU A 169 -12.28 6.31 -8.52
N TYR A 170 -11.53 6.81 -7.54
CA TYR A 170 -10.52 5.99 -6.85
C TYR A 170 -11.13 4.80 -6.11
N ASN A 171 -12.28 4.99 -5.45
CA ASN A 171 -12.98 3.90 -4.76
C ASN A 171 -13.47 2.84 -5.74
N LEU A 172 -14.00 3.26 -6.90
CA LEU A 172 -14.43 2.36 -7.96
C LEU A 172 -13.25 1.57 -8.54
N LEU A 173 -12.15 2.24 -8.88
CA LEU A 173 -10.94 1.60 -9.40
C LEU A 173 -10.36 0.61 -8.37
N PHE A 174 -10.37 0.95 -7.08
CA PHE A 174 -9.96 0.02 -6.02
C PHE A 174 -10.82 -1.26 -6.04
N CYS A 175 -12.15 -1.15 -6.15
CA CYS A 175 -13.03 -2.31 -6.24
C CYS A 175 -12.73 -3.16 -7.49
N LEU A 176 -12.56 -2.51 -8.64
CA LEU A 176 -12.27 -3.18 -9.91
C LEU A 176 -10.91 -3.88 -9.90
N ASP A 177 -9.89 -3.26 -9.32
CA ASP A 177 -8.55 -3.85 -9.14
C ASP A 177 -8.59 -5.09 -8.24
N TYR A 178 -9.33 -5.01 -7.13
CA TYR A 178 -9.52 -6.14 -6.23
C TYR A 178 -10.21 -7.33 -6.93
N LEU A 179 -11.23 -7.04 -7.75
CA LEU A 179 -11.96 -8.02 -8.55
C LEU A 179 -11.19 -8.46 -9.81
N LYS A 180 -10.06 -7.82 -10.14
CA LYS A 180 -9.27 -8.02 -11.37
C LYS A 180 -10.07 -7.75 -12.66
N GLU A 181 -10.98 -6.81 -12.62
CA GLU A 181 -11.86 -6.43 -13.73
C GLU A 181 -11.26 -5.26 -14.53
N ASN A 182 -10.00 -5.41 -14.96
CA ASN A 182 -9.20 -4.36 -15.60
C ASN A 182 -9.87 -3.78 -16.88
N ARG A 183 -10.65 -4.57 -17.62
CA ARG A 183 -11.36 -4.09 -18.82
C ARG A 183 -12.49 -3.13 -18.46
N GLU A 184 -13.26 -3.47 -17.42
CA GLU A 184 -14.31 -2.59 -16.92
C GLU A 184 -13.73 -1.30 -16.35
N ALA A 185 -12.57 -1.37 -15.69
CA ALA A 185 -11.84 -0.18 -15.24
C ALA A 185 -11.48 0.76 -16.42
N ILE A 186 -11.04 0.21 -17.56
CA ILE A 186 -10.77 1.01 -18.77
C ILE A 186 -12.06 1.63 -19.31
N GLU A 187 -13.19 0.90 -19.30
CA GLU A 187 -14.49 1.44 -19.76
C GLU A 187 -14.92 2.63 -18.88
N VAL A 188 -14.79 2.53 -17.57
CA VAL A 188 -15.07 3.62 -16.62
C VAL A 188 -14.16 4.82 -16.87
N LEU A 189 -12.85 4.57 -17.03
CA LEU A 189 -11.87 5.65 -17.31
C LEU A 189 -12.16 6.34 -18.64
N ASN A 190 -12.67 5.62 -19.64
CA ASN A 190 -13.10 6.23 -20.89
C ASN A 190 -14.30 7.17 -20.71
N ILE A 191 -15.26 6.87 -19.83
CA ILE A 191 -16.36 7.79 -19.49
C ILE A 191 -15.81 9.10 -18.93
N VAL A 192 -14.86 9.02 -18.01
CA VAL A 192 -14.18 10.22 -17.45
C VAL A 192 -13.45 11.00 -18.55
N LEU A 193 -12.75 10.30 -19.44
CA LEU A 193 -11.98 10.92 -20.54
C LEU A 193 -12.85 11.47 -21.67
N GLU A 194 -14.07 10.96 -21.88
CA GLU A 194 -15.05 11.55 -22.80
C GLU A 194 -15.55 12.91 -22.29
N THR A 195 -15.69 13.06 -20.95
CA THR A 195 -16.07 14.33 -20.33
C THR A 195 -14.88 15.28 -20.24
N ASN A 196 -13.72 14.80 -19.79
CA ASN A 196 -12.50 15.59 -19.66
C ASN A 196 -11.30 14.87 -20.31
N PRO A 197 -11.04 15.11 -21.63
CA PRO A 197 -9.93 14.47 -22.35
C PRO A 197 -8.53 14.81 -21.84
N TYR A 198 -8.40 15.86 -21.00
CA TYR A 198 -7.13 16.29 -20.40
C TYR A 198 -7.04 15.90 -18.92
N ASN A 199 -7.76 14.87 -18.50
CA ASN A 199 -7.65 14.34 -17.15
C ASN A 199 -6.39 13.46 -17.03
N GLU A 200 -5.30 14.01 -16.48
CA GLU A 200 -4.00 13.35 -16.32
C GLU A 200 -4.08 12.11 -15.44
N ILE A 201 -4.97 12.14 -14.43
CA ILE A 201 -5.17 11.00 -13.51
C ILE A 201 -5.85 9.84 -14.24
N ALA A 202 -6.90 10.12 -15.01
CA ALA A 202 -7.60 9.09 -15.77
C ALA A 202 -6.70 8.43 -16.82
N TRP A 203 -5.84 9.19 -17.48
CA TRP A 203 -4.84 8.65 -18.39
C TRP A 203 -3.79 7.80 -17.67
N LEU A 204 -3.28 8.25 -16.52
CA LEU A 204 -2.33 7.48 -15.72
C LEU A 204 -2.92 6.13 -15.29
N GLU A 205 -4.14 6.14 -14.74
CA GLU A 205 -4.82 4.92 -14.30
C GLU A 205 -5.14 4.00 -15.50
N SER A 206 -5.56 4.55 -16.65
CA SER A 206 -5.72 3.76 -17.88
C SER A 206 -4.44 3.04 -18.27
N GLY A 207 -3.30 3.70 -18.20
CA GLY A 207 -1.99 3.12 -18.45
C GLY A 207 -1.69 1.94 -17.51
N LYS A 208 -2.00 2.07 -16.22
CA LYS A 208 -1.85 0.98 -15.24
C LYS A 208 -2.77 -0.21 -15.56
N GLN A 209 -4.02 0.05 -15.95
CA GLN A 209 -4.95 -1.00 -16.34
C GLN A 209 -4.49 -1.75 -17.60
N TYR A 210 -3.97 -1.03 -18.61
CA TYR A 210 -3.37 -1.65 -19.78
C TYR A 210 -2.15 -2.52 -19.43
N LEU A 211 -1.33 -2.10 -18.44
CA LEU A 211 -0.23 -2.94 -17.94
C LEU A 211 -0.73 -4.24 -17.30
N ASN A 212 -1.78 -4.18 -16.50
CA ASN A 212 -2.40 -5.36 -15.90
C ASN A 212 -2.90 -6.35 -16.96
N LEU A 213 -3.32 -5.84 -18.13
CA LEU A 213 -3.71 -6.63 -19.29
C LEU A 213 -2.52 -7.04 -20.19
N ASN A 214 -1.29 -6.71 -19.80
CA ASN A 214 -0.06 -6.92 -20.58
C ASN A 214 -0.05 -6.21 -21.95
N GLN A 215 -0.79 -5.13 -22.08
CA GLN A 215 -0.90 -4.26 -23.28
C GLN A 215 0.08 -3.09 -23.14
N LYS A 216 1.37 -3.37 -23.38
CA LYS A 216 2.46 -2.43 -23.07
C LYS A 216 2.48 -1.18 -23.94
N GLU A 217 2.13 -1.28 -25.22
CA GLU A 217 2.13 -0.12 -26.13
C GLU A 217 0.95 0.81 -25.86
N GLU A 218 -0.23 0.24 -25.54
CA GLU A 218 -1.40 1.03 -25.14
C GLU A 218 -1.13 1.73 -23.79
N ALA A 219 -0.49 1.05 -22.84
CA ALA A 219 -0.06 1.65 -21.59
C ALA A 219 0.90 2.82 -21.81
N LEU A 220 1.88 2.63 -22.72
CA LEU A 220 2.84 3.69 -23.05
C LEU A 220 2.13 4.92 -23.63
N SER A 221 1.18 4.70 -24.56
CA SER A 221 0.38 5.78 -25.13
C SER A 221 -0.46 6.51 -24.07
N ALA A 222 -1.06 5.78 -23.13
CA ALA A 222 -1.83 6.38 -22.05
C ALA A 222 -0.94 7.25 -21.13
N PHE A 223 0.27 6.79 -20.78
CA PHE A 223 1.21 7.62 -20.03
C PHE A 223 1.69 8.84 -20.81
N ASP A 224 1.84 8.73 -22.14
CA ASP A 224 2.15 9.88 -22.99
C ASP A 224 1.01 10.91 -22.94
N PHE A 225 -0.25 10.48 -23.00
CA PHE A 225 -1.40 11.37 -22.88
C PHE A 225 -1.49 12.00 -21.48
N ALA A 226 -1.19 11.27 -20.41
CA ALA A 226 -1.12 11.84 -19.06
C ALA A 226 -0.09 12.99 -18.99
N ILE A 227 1.09 12.82 -19.59
CA ILE A 227 2.13 13.85 -19.67
C ILE A 227 1.69 15.04 -20.56
N ILE A 228 0.98 14.78 -21.66
CA ILE A 228 0.45 15.86 -22.54
C ILE A 228 -0.63 16.66 -21.80
N SER A 229 -1.44 16.00 -20.96
CA SER A 229 -2.49 16.65 -20.18
C SER A 229 -1.92 17.57 -19.10
N GLU A 230 -0.87 17.11 -18.41
CA GLU A 230 -0.14 17.88 -17.38
C GLU A 230 1.36 17.55 -17.45
N ASP A 231 2.15 18.45 -18.01
CA ASP A 231 3.58 18.24 -18.27
C ASP A 231 4.45 18.24 -17.01
N THR A 232 3.90 18.64 -15.86
CA THR A 232 4.52 18.58 -14.53
C THR A 232 4.08 17.34 -13.73
N PHE A 233 3.25 16.47 -14.29
CA PHE A 233 2.72 15.31 -13.59
C PHE A 233 3.77 14.20 -13.41
N VAL A 234 4.55 14.29 -12.34
CA VAL A 234 5.70 13.41 -12.03
C VAL A 234 5.34 11.93 -12.05
N GLY A 235 4.15 11.56 -11.56
CA GLY A 235 3.66 10.18 -11.54
C GLY A 235 3.66 9.51 -12.91
N ALA A 236 3.27 10.24 -13.97
CA ALA A 236 3.22 9.71 -15.32
C ALA A 236 4.64 9.44 -15.88
N TYR A 237 5.61 10.32 -15.63
CA TYR A 237 7.00 10.09 -16.03
C TYR A 237 7.59 8.86 -15.34
N ILE A 238 7.30 8.67 -14.05
CA ILE A 238 7.79 7.50 -13.28
C ILE A 238 7.22 6.21 -13.83
N GLU A 239 5.91 6.12 -14.04
CA GLU A 239 5.28 4.90 -14.54
C GLU A 239 5.70 4.61 -16.00
N LYS A 240 5.80 5.63 -16.84
CA LYS A 240 6.36 5.51 -18.18
C LYS A 240 7.80 5.00 -18.17
N ALA A 241 8.65 5.54 -17.28
CA ALA A 241 10.04 5.10 -17.15
C ALA A 241 10.14 3.63 -16.70
N LYS A 242 9.33 3.20 -15.73
CA LYS A 242 9.25 1.79 -15.30
C LYS A 242 8.85 0.86 -16.45
N LEU A 243 7.87 1.28 -17.24
CA LEU A 243 7.42 0.52 -18.40
C LEU A 243 8.54 0.41 -19.45
N LEU A 244 9.17 1.52 -19.82
CA LEU A 244 10.28 1.57 -20.77
C LEU A 244 11.45 0.68 -20.32
N GLU A 245 11.76 0.68 -19.03
CA GLU A 245 12.77 -0.20 -18.45
C GLU A 245 12.38 -1.67 -18.64
N SER A 246 11.12 -2.04 -18.36
CA SER A 246 10.62 -3.41 -18.56
C SER A 246 10.61 -3.86 -20.03
N MET A 247 10.58 -2.91 -20.97
CA MET A 247 10.65 -3.11 -22.41
C MET A 247 12.11 -3.13 -22.94
N GLY A 248 13.12 -2.92 -22.07
CA GLY A 248 14.53 -2.81 -22.45
C GLY A 248 14.89 -1.47 -23.12
N ARG A 249 13.99 -0.49 -23.14
CA ARG A 249 14.22 0.87 -23.70
C ARG A 249 14.91 1.76 -22.67
N ILE A 250 16.08 1.30 -22.17
CA ILE A 250 16.75 1.83 -20.98
C ILE A 250 17.10 3.32 -21.07
N ASN A 251 17.60 3.78 -22.23
CA ASN A 251 17.94 5.20 -22.41
C ASN A 251 16.72 6.11 -22.22
N GLN A 252 15.58 5.72 -22.78
CA GLN A 252 14.33 6.47 -22.65
C GLN A 252 13.79 6.42 -21.21
N ALA A 253 13.99 5.30 -20.49
CA ALA A 253 13.67 5.21 -19.07
C ALA A 253 14.49 6.23 -18.27
N ILE A 254 15.81 6.33 -18.51
CA ILE A 254 16.68 7.31 -17.85
C ILE A 254 16.18 8.73 -18.10
N GLU A 255 15.88 9.10 -19.36
CA GLU A 255 15.38 10.43 -19.70
C GLU A 255 14.11 10.80 -18.90
N ASN A 256 13.16 9.87 -18.79
CA ASN A 256 11.92 10.11 -18.03
C ASN A 256 12.17 10.19 -16.53
N TYR A 257 13.03 9.33 -15.95
CA TYR A 257 13.43 9.45 -14.54
C TYR A 257 14.17 10.77 -14.26
N GLU A 258 15.03 11.23 -15.17
CA GLU A 258 15.73 12.51 -15.03
C GLU A 258 14.78 13.72 -15.15
N ILE A 259 13.71 13.62 -15.97
CA ILE A 259 12.66 14.64 -15.98
C ILE A 259 11.95 14.65 -14.63
N ALA A 260 11.54 13.50 -14.12
CA ALA A 260 10.90 13.37 -12.81
C ALA A 260 11.75 14.00 -11.68
N THR A 261 13.08 13.80 -11.70
CA THR A 261 13.99 14.41 -10.69
C THR A 261 14.15 15.93 -10.83
N ARG A 262 13.71 16.53 -11.93
CA ARG A 262 13.77 18.00 -12.14
C ARG A 262 12.45 18.68 -11.81
N LEU A 263 11.33 17.95 -11.91
CA LEU A 263 9.99 18.48 -11.66
C LEU A 263 9.63 18.49 -10.18
N GLU A 264 10.19 17.59 -9.40
CA GLU A 264 9.93 17.46 -7.97
C GLU A 264 11.28 17.30 -7.24
N ASP A 265 11.31 17.52 -5.93
CA ASP A 265 12.51 17.29 -5.12
C ASP A 265 12.97 15.84 -5.31
N PRO A 266 14.23 15.64 -5.73
CA PRO A 266 14.71 14.33 -6.10
C PRO A 266 14.69 13.37 -4.91
N SER A 267 14.12 12.18 -5.10
CA SER A 267 14.09 11.14 -4.09
C SER A 267 15.23 10.13 -4.27
N ALA A 268 15.66 9.50 -3.19
CA ALA A 268 16.61 8.39 -3.25
C ALA A 268 16.14 7.30 -4.20
N TYR A 269 14.83 7.03 -4.24
CA TYR A 269 14.22 6.06 -5.16
C TYR A 269 14.58 6.36 -6.62
N LEU A 270 14.36 7.59 -7.09
CA LEU A 270 14.63 7.97 -8.49
C LEU A 270 16.12 7.84 -8.83
N TYR A 271 17.01 8.31 -7.96
CA TYR A 271 18.45 8.15 -8.16
C TYR A 271 18.85 6.69 -8.28
N ILE A 272 18.28 5.80 -7.47
CA ILE A 272 18.56 4.37 -7.53
C ILE A 272 18.03 3.75 -8.83
N ARG A 273 16.83 4.14 -9.31
CA ARG A 273 16.32 3.66 -10.60
C ARG A 273 17.23 4.06 -11.75
N ILE A 274 17.70 5.32 -11.79
CA ILE A 274 18.67 5.81 -12.78
C ILE A 274 19.99 5.02 -12.67
N ALA A 275 20.49 4.78 -11.45
CA ALA A 275 21.72 4.02 -11.24
C ALA A 275 21.61 2.58 -11.80
N VAL A 276 20.50 1.89 -11.52
CA VAL A 276 20.22 0.55 -12.05
C VAL A 276 20.15 0.57 -13.59
N CYS A 277 19.50 1.55 -14.16
CA CYS A 277 19.46 1.71 -15.62
C CYS A 277 20.87 1.88 -16.22
N HIS A 278 21.71 2.72 -15.63
CA HIS A 278 23.10 2.86 -16.07
C HIS A 278 23.93 1.57 -15.88
N GLN A 279 23.67 0.82 -14.79
CA GLN A 279 24.31 -0.50 -14.58
C GLN A 279 23.94 -1.47 -15.70
N HIS A 280 22.67 -1.53 -16.12
CA HIS A 280 22.23 -2.37 -17.25
C HIS A 280 22.89 -1.97 -18.58
N LEU A 281 23.17 -0.69 -18.77
CA LEU A 281 23.90 -0.19 -19.96
C LEU A 281 25.42 -0.40 -19.86
N GLY A 282 25.95 -0.89 -18.75
CA GLY A 282 27.41 -1.00 -18.50
C GLY A 282 28.11 0.32 -18.24
N ASN A 283 27.36 1.39 -17.97
CA ASN A 283 27.88 2.74 -17.65
C ASN A 283 28.27 2.84 -16.17
N ASP A 284 29.25 2.06 -15.75
CA ASP A 284 29.64 1.85 -14.35
C ASP A 284 29.90 3.15 -13.58
N GLN A 285 30.53 4.12 -14.23
CA GLN A 285 30.86 5.40 -13.61
C GLN A 285 29.58 6.17 -13.25
N MET A 286 28.62 6.23 -14.16
CA MET A 286 27.33 6.89 -13.93
C MET A 286 26.49 6.14 -12.89
N ALA A 287 26.44 4.79 -12.98
CA ALA A 287 25.74 3.98 -11.99
C ALA A 287 26.22 4.27 -10.56
N LEU A 288 27.55 4.26 -10.35
CA LEU A 288 28.14 4.57 -9.04
C LEU A 288 27.86 6.00 -8.57
N GLN A 289 27.85 6.96 -9.50
CA GLN A 289 27.53 8.35 -9.17
C GLN A 289 26.08 8.47 -8.67
N TYR A 290 25.13 7.84 -9.34
CA TYR A 290 23.72 7.89 -8.97
C TYR A 290 23.41 7.05 -7.71
N PHE A 291 24.05 5.88 -7.50
CA PHE A 291 23.96 5.16 -6.22
C PHE A 291 24.39 6.04 -5.04
N LYS A 292 25.51 6.75 -5.19
CA LYS A 292 25.98 7.67 -4.14
C LYS A 292 25.07 8.86 -3.93
N LYS A 293 24.45 9.40 -5.00
CA LYS A 293 23.43 10.45 -4.86
C LYS A 293 22.24 9.93 -4.05
N GLY A 294 21.74 8.74 -4.34
CA GLY A 294 20.64 8.14 -3.60
C GLY A 294 20.95 7.91 -2.12
N ILE A 295 22.18 7.43 -1.81
CA ILE A 295 22.65 7.27 -0.43
C ILE A 295 22.76 8.62 0.32
N ASN A 296 23.19 9.68 -0.38
CA ASN A 296 23.32 11.01 0.23
C ASN A 296 21.95 11.66 0.44
N GLU A 297 21.00 11.42 -0.46
CA GLU A 297 19.63 11.96 -0.38
C GLU A 297 18.86 11.38 0.79
N ASP A 298 18.87 10.06 0.91
CA ASP A 298 18.28 9.34 2.03
C ASP A 298 19.20 8.21 2.48
N PRO A 299 20.05 8.47 3.49
CA PRO A 299 20.91 7.43 4.06
C PRO A 299 20.15 6.24 4.67
N SER A 300 18.88 6.40 5.04
CA SER A 300 18.05 5.34 5.61
C SER A 300 17.38 4.46 4.55
N TYR A 301 17.45 4.83 3.26
CA TYR A 301 16.86 4.06 2.18
C TYR A 301 17.68 2.80 1.86
N GLU A 302 17.31 1.67 2.43
CA GLU A 302 18.06 0.40 2.36
C GLU A 302 18.35 -0.06 0.93
N LYS A 303 17.45 0.21 -0.03
CA LYS A 303 17.66 -0.16 -1.44
C LYS A 303 18.82 0.57 -2.09
N ALA A 304 19.21 1.74 -1.60
CA ALA A 304 20.38 2.45 -2.11
C ALA A 304 21.69 1.70 -1.76
N TRP A 305 21.78 1.21 -0.54
CA TRP A 305 22.94 0.44 -0.08
C TRP A 305 22.99 -0.94 -0.69
N THR A 306 21.87 -1.68 -0.74
CA THR A 306 21.84 -2.99 -1.39
C THR A 306 22.13 -2.88 -2.89
N GLY A 307 21.67 -1.84 -3.56
CA GLY A 307 21.96 -1.60 -4.97
C GLY A 307 23.45 -1.43 -5.26
N ILE A 308 24.17 -0.63 -4.49
CA ILE A 308 25.61 -0.47 -4.68
C ILE A 308 26.39 -1.72 -4.28
N VAL A 309 25.90 -2.51 -3.31
CA VAL A 309 26.49 -3.81 -2.94
C VAL A 309 26.34 -4.78 -4.11
N ASP A 310 25.13 -4.94 -4.65
CA ASP A 310 24.86 -5.83 -5.78
C ASP A 310 25.64 -5.42 -7.03
N PHE A 311 25.77 -4.11 -7.28
CA PHE A 311 26.65 -3.59 -8.33
C PHE A 311 28.10 -4.11 -8.20
N TYR A 312 28.68 -4.04 -6.99
CA TYR A 312 30.06 -4.53 -6.81
C TYR A 312 30.16 -6.05 -6.81
N ILE A 313 29.12 -6.77 -6.42
CA ILE A 313 29.05 -8.24 -6.56
C ILE A 313 29.12 -8.63 -8.05
N GLU A 314 28.31 -8.00 -8.91
CA GLU A 314 28.31 -8.26 -10.35
C GLU A 314 29.65 -7.91 -11.01
N ARG A 315 30.35 -6.91 -10.52
CA ARG A 315 31.69 -6.53 -11.01
C ARG A 315 32.81 -7.35 -10.35
N GLN A 316 32.48 -8.45 -9.67
CA GLN A 316 33.43 -9.37 -9.02
C GLN A 316 34.39 -8.65 -8.05
N ASN A 317 33.89 -7.65 -7.33
CA ASN A 317 34.67 -6.90 -6.34
C ASN A 317 34.06 -7.09 -4.94
N PRO A 318 34.23 -8.27 -4.33
CA PRO A 318 33.59 -8.59 -3.05
C PRO A 318 34.11 -7.72 -1.89
N ILE A 319 35.33 -7.17 -1.99
CA ILE A 319 35.91 -6.31 -0.95
C ILE A 319 35.12 -5.00 -0.86
N LYS A 320 34.85 -4.35 -2.02
CA LYS A 320 34.03 -3.13 -2.03
C LYS A 320 32.57 -3.43 -1.71
N ALA A 321 32.04 -4.55 -2.18
CA ALA A 321 30.69 -4.98 -1.84
C ALA A 321 30.54 -5.11 -0.31
N LEU A 322 31.49 -5.81 0.35
CA LEU A 322 31.48 -5.96 1.82
C LEU A 322 31.56 -4.59 2.54
N TYR A 323 32.44 -3.68 2.09
CA TYR A 323 32.53 -2.34 2.65
C TYR A 323 31.20 -1.59 2.67
N TYR A 324 30.47 -1.59 1.53
CA TYR A 324 29.16 -0.92 1.46
C TYR A 324 28.07 -1.66 2.25
N CYS A 325 28.15 -3.00 2.30
CA CYS A 325 27.24 -3.80 3.10
C CYS A 325 27.39 -3.52 4.59
N GLU A 326 28.63 -3.42 5.10
CA GLU A 326 28.93 -3.05 6.49
C GLU A 326 28.47 -1.62 6.81
N LYS A 327 28.58 -0.70 5.86
CA LYS A 327 28.02 0.65 6.01
C LYS A 327 26.49 0.63 6.12
N GLY A 328 25.81 -0.16 5.31
CA GLY A 328 24.35 -0.37 5.42
C GLY A 328 23.96 -0.93 6.78
N LEU A 329 24.69 -1.93 7.29
CA LEU A 329 24.48 -2.50 8.63
C LEU A 329 24.66 -1.48 9.76
N GLN A 330 25.57 -0.51 9.61
CA GLN A 330 25.71 0.59 10.59
C GLN A 330 24.50 1.52 10.63
N ILE A 331 23.74 1.62 9.54
CA ILE A 331 22.53 2.44 9.45
C ILE A 331 21.33 1.66 10.00
N ASN A 332 21.16 0.41 9.57
CA ASN A 332 20.06 -0.46 10.01
C ASN A 332 20.55 -1.90 10.20
N GLU A 333 20.86 -2.24 11.45
CA GLU A 333 21.31 -3.58 11.83
C GLU A 333 20.20 -4.64 11.77
N ASN A 334 18.94 -4.22 11.73
CA ASN A 334 17.77 -5.13 11.68
C ASN A 334 17.35 -5.46 10.25
N TYR A 335 18.04 -4.91 9.23
CA TYR A 335 17.67 -5.19 7.85
C TYR A 335 18.30 -6.51 7.36
N VAL A 336 17.51 -7.58 7.36
CA VAL A 336 17.89 -8.96 7.04
C VAL A 336 18.70 -9.08 5.74
N SER A 337 18.35 -8.28 4.73
CA SER A 337 19.01 -8.29 3.41
C SER A 337 20.50 -7.95 3.47
N TYR A 338 20.92 -7.11 4.44
CA TYR A 338 22.34 -6.83 4.63
C TYR A 338 23.07 -7.99 5.24
N TRP A 339 22.51 -8.63 6.27
CA TRP A 339 23.12 -9.80 6.91
C TRP A 339 23.29 -10.96 5.94
N LYS A 340 22.28 -11.26 5.11
CA LYS A 340 22.37 -12.28 4.07
C LYS A 340 23.52 -12.01 3.08
N ARG A 341 23.64 -10.75 2.60
CA ARG A 341 24.74 -10.37 1.71
C ARG A 341 26.09 -10.39 2.40
N ASN A 342 26.15 -9.91 3.64
CA ASN A 342 27.37 -9.92 4.45
C ASN A 342 27.89 -11.34 4.66
N ALA A 343 27.03 -12.29 5.00
CA ALA A 343 27.36 -13.68 5.15
C ALA A 343 27.97 -14.29 3.87
N LEU A 344 27.31 -14.10 2.73
CA LEU A 344 27.78 -14.60 1.44
C LEU A 344 29.09 -13.95 1.01
N LEU A 345 29.26 -12.65 1.23
CA LEU A 345 30.48 -11.91 0.90
C LEU A 345 31.67 -12.35 1.76
N ASN A 346 31.47 -12.51 3.06
CA ASN A 346 32.49 -13.01 3.97
C ASN A 346 32.90 -14.44 3.61
N LYS A 347 31.93 -15.33 3.30
CA LYS A 347 32.22 -16.68 2.79
C LYS A 347 33.07 -16.63 1.52
N THR A 348 32.69 -15.77 0.56
CA THR A 348 33.43 -15.59 -0.71
C THR A 348 34.87 -15.11 -0.50
N LEU A 349 35.10 -14.31 0.53
CA LEU A 349 36.41 -13.77 0.92
C LEU A 349 37.22 -14.75 1.80
N GLY A 350 36.67 -15.92 2.13
CA GLY A 350 37.30 -16.89 3.01
C GLY A 350 37.28 -16.53 4.50
N LYS A 351 36.48 -15.56 4.89
CA LYS A 351 36.25 -15.13 6.27
C LYS A 351 35.09 -15.92 6.86
N TYR A 352 35.35 -17.20 7.16
CA TYR A 352 34.27 -18.13 7.49
C TYR A 352 33.68 -17.90 8.89
N GLU A 353 34.46 -17.41 9.88
CA GLU A 353 33.97 -17.07 11.21
C GLU A 353 33.01 -15.87 11.15
N GLU A 354 33.33 -14.85 10.39
CA GLU A 354 32.47 -13.69 10.21
C GLU A 354 31.21 -14.04 9.38
N ALA A 355 31.37 -14.96 8.39
CA ALA A 355 30.23 -15.46 7.63
C ALA A 355 29.24 -16.23 8.51
N GLU A 356 29.74 -17.03 9.42
CA GLU A 356 28.94 -17.82 10.37
C GLU A 356 28.08 -16.90 11.26
N ILE A 357 28.70 -15.85 11.85
CA ILE A 357 27.97 -14.85 12.67
C ILE A 357 26.89 -14.17 11.83
N ALA A 358 27.19 -13.82 10.58
CA ALA A 358 26.24 -13.14 9.72
C ALA A 358 25.08 -14.06 9.27
N PHE A 359 25.33 -15.38 9.05
CA PHE A 359 24.25 -16.34 8.79
C PHE A 359 23.36 -16.50 10.01
N GLN A 360 23.95 -16.59 11.21
CA GLN A 360 23.18 -16.64 12.45
C GLN A 360 22.23 -15.43 12.57
N SER A 361 22.75 -14.22 12.40
CA SER A 361 21.94 -12.99 12.44
C SER A 361 20.84 -13.00 11.35
N THR A 362 21.12 -13.55 10.17
CA THR A 362 20.13 -13.66 9.09
C THR A 362 18.93 -14.52 9.49
N ILE A 363 19.18 -15.65 10.18
CA ILE A 363 18.13 -16.57 10.68
C ILE A 363 17.39 -15.94 11.86
N GLU A 364 18.10 -15.36 12.82
CA GLU A 364 17.50 -14.68 14.00
C GLU A 364 16.57 -13.55 13.62
N LEU A 365 16.84 -12.85 12.52
CA LEU A 365 15.99 -11.82 11.93
C LEU A 365 14.86 -12.36 11.03
N GLY A 366 14.67 -13.68 10.97
CA GLY A 366 13.51 -14.30 10.34
C GLY A 366 13.66 -14.69 8.86
N ASN A 367 14.86 -14.73 8.30
CA ASN A 367 15.07 -15.29 6.97
C ASN A 367 15.33 -16.80 7.08
N TYR A 368 14.30 -17.59 6.88
CA TYR A 368 14.37 -19.06 6.94
C TYR A 368 14.51 -19.72 5.57
N GLU A 369 14.97 -19.02 4.53
CA GLU A 369 15.16 -19.59 3.20
C GLU A 369 16.12 -20.79 3.23
N LEU A 370 15.76 -21.88 2.52
CA LEU A 370 16.60 -23.10 2.44
C LEU A 370 18.04 -22.78 2.01
N SER A 371 18.21 -21.86 1.06
CA SER A 371 19.52 -21.44 0.57
C SER A 371 20.41 -20.90 1.70
N VAL A 372 19.86 -20.13 2.64
CA VAL A 372 20.60 -19.56 3.77
C VAL A 372 21.04 -20.67 4.72
N TRP A 373 20.17 -21.61 5.05
CA TRP A 373 20.50 -22.77 5.89
C TRP A 373 21.61 -23.62 5.26
N MET A 374 21.51 -23.87 3.95
CA MET A 374 22.50 -24.67 3.24
C MET A 374 23.88 -24.01 3.21
N GLU A 375 23.93 -22.70 2.94
CA GLU A 375 25.17 -21.92 2.92
C GLU A 375 25.80 -21.81 4.30
N TRP A 376 24.99 -21.70 5.35
CA TRP A 376 25.47 -21.70 6.74
C TRP A 376 26.04 -23.06 7.10
N LEU A 377 25.36 -24.16 6.80
CA LEU A 377 25.87 -25.53 7.01
C LEU A 377 27.18 -25.74 6.28
N ASP A 378 27.34 -25.28 5.03
CA ASP A 378 28.60 -25.37 4.28
C ASP A 378 29.72 -24.61 4.98
N THR A 379 29.40 -23.43 5.55
CA THR A 379 30.37 -22.66 6.31
C THR A 379 30.83 -23.41 7.57
N LEU A 380 29.90 -24.01 8.32
CA LEU A 380 30.19 -24.81 9.51
C LEU A 380 30.99 -26.07 9.19
N VAL A 381 30.66 -26.73 8.08
CA VAL A 381 31.46 -27.88 7.57
C VAL A 381 32.89 -27.46 7.27
N PHE A 382 33.08 -26.31 6.67
CA PHE A 382 34.41 -25.77 6.36
C PHE A 382 35.21 -25.42 7.61
N LEU A 383 34.54 -24.86 8.64
CA LEU A 383 35.11 -24.55 9.94
C LEU A 383 35.36 -25.78 10.82
N HIS A 384 34.95 -26.99 10.38
CA HIS A 384 34.97 -28.22 11.16
C HIS A 384 34.12 -28.16 12.45
N GLU A 385 33.10 -27.29 12.49
CA GLU A 385 32.18 -27.12 13.61
C GLU A 385 31.02 -28.13 13.52
N TRP A 386 31.37 -29.44 13.66
CA TRP A 386 30.44 -30.56 13.41
C TRP A 386 29.23 -30.58 14.37
N GLU A 387 29.44 -30.22 15.65
CA GLU A 387 28.36 -30.19 16.65
C GLU A 387 27.34 -29.11 16.36
N LYS A 388 27.84 -27.91 15.99
CA LYS A 388 26.99 -26.80 15.57
C LYS A 388 26.30 -27.10 14.25
N GLY A 389 27.03 -27.74 13.30
CA GLY A 389 26.51 -28.13 11.99
C GLY A 389 25.28 -29.04 12.09
N TYR A 390 25.35 -30.13 12.88
CA TYR A 390 24.16 -30.98 13.01
C TYR A 390 23.00 -30.27 13.73
N THR A 391 23.29 -29.43 14.75
CA THR A 391 22.25 -28.67 15.47
C THR A 391 21.50 -27.73 14.55
N ILE A 392 22.23 -26.94 13.75
CA ILE A 392 21.66 -26.04 12.75
C ILE A 392 20.92 -26.81 11.67
N GLY A 393 21.46 -27.95 11.22
CA GLY A 393 20.79 -28.84 10.28
C GLY A 393 19.45 -29.35 10.80
N GLN A 394 19.36 -29.72 12.08
CA GLN A 394 18.11 -30.14 12.72
C GLN A 394 17.09 -28.99 12.78
N GLN A 395 17.52 -27.78 13.13
CA GLN A 395 16.66 -26.61 13.08
C GLN A 395 16.12 -26.35 11.67
N ALA A 396 16.98 -26.45 10.64
CA ALA A 396 16.55 -26.32 9.24
C ALA A 396 15.50 -27.37 8.85
N LYS A 397 15.61 -28.61 9.40
CA LYS A 397 14.64 -29.69 9.16
C LYS A 397 13.26 -29.41 9.75
N GLU A 398 13.12 -28.56 10.74
CA GLU A 398 11.80 -28.11 11.24
C GLU A 398 11.02 -27.35 10.16
N PHE A 399 11.73 -26.58 9.31
CA PHE A 399 11.16 -25.84 8.19
C PHE A 399 11.09 -26.67 6.89
N TYR A 400 12.04 -27.55 6.68
CA TYR A 400 12.21 -28.35 5.45
C TYR A 400 12.33 -29.86 5.77
N PRO A 401 11.29 -30.51 6.31
CA PRO A 401 11.36 -31.91 6.77
C PRO A 401 11.71 -32.91 5.64
N GLU A 402 11.32 -32.65 4.41
CA GLU A 402 11.53 -33.55 3.27
C GLU A 402 12.85 -33.31 2.51
N GLU A 403 13.65 -32.29 2.91
CA GLU A 403 14.85 -31.92 2.17
C GLU A 403 16.02 -32.89 2.44
N LEU A 404 16.35 -33.70 1.44
CA LEU A 404 17.37 -34.76 1.56
C LEU A 404 18.80 -34.22 1.67
N SER A 405 19.07 -33.03 1.10
CA SER A 405 20.40 -32.42 1.20
C SER A 405 20.74 -32.06 2.65
N LEU A 406 19.74 -31.71 3.46
CA LEU A 406 19.92 -31.51 4.91
C LEU A 406 20.24 -32.83 5.61
N ASP A 407 19.49 -33.91 5.33
CA ASP A 407 19.74 -35.22 5.92
C ASP A 407 21.18 -35.69 5.64
N TYR A 408 21.64 -35.51 4.40
CA TYR A 408 22.99 -35.86 4.02
C TYR A 408 24.07 -35.06 4.76
N LYS A 409 23.89 -33.76 4.88
CA LYS A 409 24.84 -32.88 5.61
C LYS A 409 24.85 -33.18 7.11
N ILE A 410 23.69 -33.41 7.71
CA ILE A 410 23.56 -33.80 9.12
C ILE A 410 24.28 -35.16 9.35
N ALA A 411 24.03 -36.15 8.48
CA ALA A 411 24.74 -37.44 8.52
C ALA A 411 26.24 -37.26 8.42
N GLY A 412 26.69 -36.35 7.56
CA GLY A 412 28.13 -36.02 7.42
C GLY A 412 28.73 -35.45 8.70
N CYS A 413 28.02 -34.58 9.39
CA CYS A 413 28.44 -34.06 10.69
C CYS A 413 28.55 -35.21 11.74
N PHE A 414 27.57 -36.11 11.81
CA PHE A 414 27.58 -37.23 12.73
C PHE A 414 28.70 -38.24 12.40
N TYR A 415 28.96 -38.45 11.12
CA TYR A 415 30.11 -39.26 10.66
C TYR A 415 31.43 -38.72 11.21
N LYS A 416 31.64 -37.39 11.11
CA LYS A 416 32.86 -36.74 11.63
C LYS A 416 32.98 -36.76 13.15
N LEU A 417 31.85 -36.83 13.86
CA LEU A 417 31.79 -36.97 15.32
C LEU A 417 31.90 -38.44 15.78
N GLY A 418 31.91 -39.40 14.89
CA GLY A 418 31.96 -40.85 15.24
C GLY A 418 30.64 -41.37 15.80
N LYS A 419 29.50 -40.70 15.59
CA LYS A 419 28.15 -41.05 16.05
C LYS A 419 27.42 -41.89 14.98
N SER A 420 27.74 -43.18 14.89
CA SER A 420 27.27 -44.06 13.83
C SER A 420 25.77 -44.30 13.82
N ILE A 421 25.11 -44.38 14.99
CA ILE A 421 23.68 -44.66 15.08
C ILE A 421 22.86 -43.47 14.53
N GLU A 422 23.20 -42.26 14.94
CA GLU A 422 22.55 -41.02 14.48
C GLU A 422 22.79 -40.79 13.00
N MET A 423 24.03 -41.09 12.51
CA MET A 423 24.37 -41.03 11.08
C MET A 423 23.46 -41.95 10.24
N GLU A 424 23.34 -43.24 10.64
CA GLU A 424 22.51 -44.21 9.93
C GLU A 424 21.04 -43.78 9.86
N TYR A 425 20.50 -43.20 10.89
CA TYR A 425 19.13 -42.68 10.90
C TYR A 425 18.88 -41.71 9.74
N PHE A 426 19.72 -40.72 9.56
CA PHE A 426 19.58 -39.75 8.48
C PHE A 426 19.91 -40.35 7.10
N LEU A 427 20.86 -41.29 7.00
CA LEU A 427 21.21 -41.96 5.75
C LEU A 427 20.09 -42.88 5.25
N GLN A 428 19.24 -43.44 6.08
CA GLN A 428 18.10 -44.27 5.65
C GLN A 428 17.15 -43.52 4.71
N ASN A 429 16.95 -42.21 4.94
CA ASN A 429 16.14 -41.37 4.07
C ASN A 429 16.84 -41.10 2.74
N VAL A 430 18.12 -40.84 2.79
CA VAL A 430 18.96 -40.51 1.62
C VAL A 430 19.17 -41.74 0.70
N ASN A 431 19.37 -42.94 1.25
CA ASN A 431 19.68 -44.18 0.49
C ASN A 431 18.61 -44.48 -0.58
N LYS A 432 17.34 -44.19 -0.30
CA LYS A 432 16.22 -44.44 -1.21
C LYS A 432 16.19 -43.52 -2.43
N LYS A 433 16.89 -42.38 -2.39
CA LYS A 433 16.80 -41.29 -3.37
C LYS A 433 18.14 -40.60 -3.63
N LEU A 434 19.24 -41.34 -3.52
CA LEU A 434 20.61 -40.82 -3.68
C LEU A 434 20.82 -40.07 -5.01
N ASP A 435 20.21 -40.56 -6.09
CA ASP A 435 20.29 -39.96 -7.44
C ASP A 435 19.63 -38.58 -7.54
N HIS A 436 18.85 -38.19 -6.55
CA HIS A 436 18.21 -36.85 -6.50
C HIS A 436 19.07 -35.78 -5.83
N LEU A 437 20.21 -36.15 -5.20
CA LEU A 437 21.10 -35.20 -4.56
C LEU A 437 22.04 -34.54 -5.56
N PRO A 438 22.25 -33.20 -5.45
CA PRO A 438 23.24 -32.50 -6.24
C PRO A 438 24.66 -33.02 -5.94
N GLN A 439 25.49 -33.14 -6.98
CA GLN A 439 26.88 -33.61 -6.83
C GLN A 439 27.68 -32.75 -5.86
N THR A 440 27.44 -31.44 -5.85
CA THR A 440 28.06 -30.46 -4.93
C THR A 440 27.82 -30.78 -3.45
N VAL A 441 26.67 -31.38 -3.12
CA VAL A 441 26.35 -31.83 -1.77
C VAL A 441 27.05 -33.14 -1.44
N LEU A 442 27.06 -34.06 -2.39
CA LEU A 442 27.73 -35.37 -2.24
C LEU A 442 29.24 -35.23 -2.06
N ASP A 443 29.87 -34.30 -2.75
CA ASP A 443 31.32 -34.07 -2.71
C ASP A 443 31.81 -33.57 -1.31
N GLN A 444 30.93 -33.08 -0.47
CA GLN A 444 31.33 -32.65 0.89
C GLN A 444 31.68 -33.81 1.83
N PHE A 445 31.00 -34.94 1.66
CA PHE A 445 31.23 -36.13 2.48
C PHE A 445 31.32 -37.41 1.59
N PRO A 446 32.34 -37.55 0.70
CA PRO A 446 32.38 -38.63 -0.24
C PRO A 446 32.47 -40.01 0.43
N GLN A 447 32.91 -40.08 1.69
CA GLN A 447 32.98 -41.35 2.46
C GLN A 447 31.57 -41.92 2.73
N LEU A 448 30.53 -41.07 2.83
CA LEU A 448 29.15 -41.52 3.03
C LEU A 448 28.59 -42.23 1.81
N ILE A 449 29.04 -41.86 0.60
CA ILE A 449 28.63 -42.52 -0.64
C ILE A 449 29.09 -43.97 -0.63
N GLN A 450 30.32 -44.22 -0.16
CA GLN A 450 30.88 -45.59 -0.07
C GLN A 450 30.10 -46.44 0.94
N LEU A 451 29.60 -45.85 2.04
CA LEU A 451 28.76 -46.54 3.01
C LEU A 451 27.37 -46.86 2.46
N LEU A 452 26.81 -45.99 1.61
CA LEU A 452 25.48 -46.17 1.01
C LEU A 452 25.49 -47.21 -0.14
N GLN A 453 26.65 -47.52 -0.71
CA GLN A 453 26.82 -48.52 -1.76
C GLN A 453 27.16 -49.93 -1.26
N GLN A 454 27.43 -50.08 0.04
CA GLN A 454 27.63 -51.37 0.73
C GLN A 454 26.33 -51.90 1.33
#